data_ccef43d3047b20c14700a872dd1051ea
#
_entry.id   ccef43d3047b20c14700a872dd1051ea
#
_cell.length_a   1.000
_cell.length_b   1.000
_cell.length_c   1.000
_cell.angle_alpha   90.00
_cell.angle_beta   90.00
_cell.angle_gamma   90.00
#
_symmetry.space_group_name_H-M   'P 1'
#
loop_
_entity.id
_entity.type
_entity.pdbx_description
1 polymer ?
#
loop_
_entity_poly.entity_id
_entity_poly.type
_entity_poly.pdbx_seq_one_letter_code
_entity_poly.pdbx_strand_id
1 'polypeptide(L)'
;MRLLLMHVDYIEYQVTKASKYAEDTEDSRKQARMEEALVAFVAAERGDETSIDDVAADAANAIGDVATKVATKRVVIYPYAHLSSELASPETALNILQEIESLLVGFEVLRAPFGWYKSFSLKCKGHPLAELSRSIHPEAKPEKKAVESEFYVLEPSGTITPATAFHSTDAEFKDIVSYELGQHALYSTEAELPHIKLMKEKELVEYEPLSDAGHLKWLPKGKLVRDLLIDYSYLLAVNYGAMPVETPVMYDLSSRAVSEHASKFGERQYRLKAGARDMMLRFAACFGMFSMMHQMHLTEKDLPLKLYELSTYSFRYEQRGELTGLKRQRAFTMPDMHTACRDMSEAKRFFIEQLRLGFKSGLDLDVKYQAIFRSTRAFYDDNKKWVEQIAREFKRPFLVELLSERVHYWVCKCDLAALDTSRKPIECPTVQIDVESAERFDIKYYTEAGERWPIILHTSPTGGIERVLCAILEAQALERVPALPVWLAPTQVRVVPVSEKHLQYAREVASEVRNAKIRVDIDDRDESVSKKVASAGKEWVPYVAVIGEKEEQRKSLAVTVRVSGQKESMSVNELIDHVRQEIEQMPYRPLTLPEMLSQRPKFV
;
A
#
# COMPACT_ATOMS: atom_id res chain seq x y z
N MET A 1 23.02 -15.08 -8.37
CA MET A 1 22.90 -16.08 -9.46
C MET A 1 21.66 -15.85 -10.28
N ARG A 2 21.67 -16.14 -11.57
CA ARG A 2 20.50 -16.10 -12.46
C ARG A 2 20.15 -17.50 -12.93
N LEU A 3 18.87 -17.84 -12.86
CA LEU A 3 18.30 -19.08 -13.38
C LEU A 3 17.24 -18.77 -14.41
N LEU A 4 17.29 -19.47 -15.56
CA LEU A 4 16.16 -19.58 -16.49
C LEU A 4 15.75 -21.05 -16.54
N LEU A 5 14.56 -21.34 -16.05
CA LEU A 5 14.01 -22.69 -15.94
C LEU A 5 13.03 -22.92 -17.11
N MET A 6 13.27 -23.94 -17.92
CA MET A 6 12.43 -24.26 -19.07
C MET A 6 11.96 -25.71 -19.01
N HIS A 7 10.64 -25.93 -18.99
CA HIS A 7 10.06 -27.26 -19.11
C HIS A 7 9.95 -27.64 -20.59
N VAL A 8 10.67 -28.68 -21.00
CA VAL A 8 10.89 -29.03 -22.40
C VAL A 8 10.41 -30.42 -22.73
N ASP A 9 9.99 -30.63 -23.99
CA ASP A 9 9.78 -31.96 -24.57
C ASP A 9 11.10 -32.69 -24.68
N TYR A 10 12.15 -31.98 -25.07
CA TYR A 10 13.53 -32.47 -25.07
C TYR A 10 14.52 -31.33 -25.06
N ILE A 11 15.74 -31.62 -24.58
CA ILE A 11 16.97 -30.87 -24.87
C ILE A 11 18.03 -31.82 -25.38
N GLU A 12 18.74 -31.39 -26.41
CA GLU A 12 19.91 -32.06 -26.95
C GLU A 12 21.06 -31.06 -27.08
N TYR A 13 22.26 -31.43 -26.66
CA TYR A 13 23.45 -30.58 -26.85
C TYR A 13 24.65 -31.40 -27.25
N GLN A 14 25.60 -30.71 -27.92
CA GLN A 14 26.88 -31.26 -28.32
C GLN A 14 27.97 -30.21 -28.11
N VAL A 15 29.10 -30.58 -27.46
CA VAL A 15 30.26 -29.70 -27.34
C VAL A 15 30.95 -29.55 -28.71
N THR A 16 31.41 -28.33 -28.99
CA THR A 16 32.09 -28.01 -30.25
C THR A 16 33.53 -27.63 -30.05
N LYS A 17 33.88 -26.90 -28.98
CA LYS A 17 35.23 -26.42 -28.72
C LYS A 17 35.42 -26.18 -27.23
N ALA A 18 36.59 -26.53 -26.67
CA ALA A 18 37.00 -26.19 -25.33
C ALA A 18 37.41 -24.72 -25.22
N SER A 19 36.96 -24.01 -24.17
CA SER A 19 37.57 -22.74 -23.77
C SER A 19 38.77 -22.99 -22.84
N LYS A 20 39.47 -21.95 -22.46
CA LYS A 20 40.58 -22.04 -21.47
C LYS A 20 40.11 -22.40 -20.05
N TYR A 21 38.82 -22.41 -19.82
CA TYR A 21 38.15 -22.73 -18.53
C TYR A 21 37.36 -24.04 -18.62
N ALA A 22 37.54 -24.83 -19.66
CA ALA A 22 36.84 -26.08 -19.84
C ALA A 22 37.21 -27.07 -18.76
N GLU A 23 36.22 -27.62 -18.04
CA GLU A 23 36.43 -28.74 -17.12
C GLU A 23 36.77 -30.01 -17.87
N ASP A 24 37.54 -30.88 -17.23
CA ASP A 24 37.73 -32.26 -17.71
C ASP A 24 36.42 -33.02 -17.56
N THR A 25 35.95 -33.62 -18.62
CA THR A 25 34.67 -34.31 -18.64
C THR A 25 34.72 -35.58 -19.46
N GLU A 26 33.95 -36.57 -19.06
CA GLU A 26 33.79 -37.83 -19.79
C GLU A 26 33.13 -37.59 -21.16
N ASP A 27 33.39 -38.46 -22.11
CA ASP A 27 32.83 -38.38 -23.45
C ASP A 27 31.28 -38.48 -23.43
N SER A 28 30.73 -39.19 -22.48
CA SER A 28 29.28 -39.29 -22.23
C SER A 28 28.59 -37.96 -21.94
N ARG A 29 29.31 -36.96 -21.37
CA ARG A 29 28.79 -35.62 -21.09
C ARG A 29 29.08 -34.61 -22.23
N LYS A 30 29.87 -34.99 -23.23
CA LYS A 30 30.17 -34.11 -24.37
C LYS A 30 29.02 -34.03 -25.38
N GLN A 31 28.18 -35.05 -25.43
CA GLN A 31 26.95 -35.07 -26.20
C GLN A 31 25.90 -35.81 -25.40
N ALA A 32 24.72 -35.15 -25.19
CA ALA A 32 23.64 -35.77 -24.48
C ALA A 32 22.28 -35.23 -24.96
N ARG A 33 21.25 -36.08 -24.77
CA ARG A 33 19.87 -35.75 -25.00
C ARG A 33 19.03 -36.22 -23.80
N MET A 34 18.09 -35.36 -23.34
CA MET A 34 17.16 -35.68 -22.29
C MET A 34 15.75 -35.22 -22.69
N GLU A 35 14.78 -36.13 -22.55
CA GLU A 35 13.39 -35.90 -22.90
C GLU A 35 12.55 -35.66 -21.63
N GLU A 36 11.45 -34.92 -21.76
CA GLU A 36 10.52 -34.60 -20.66
C GLU A 36 11.25 -34.02 -19.44
N ALA A 37 12.06 -32.99 -19.63
CA ALA A 37 12.96 -32.47 -18.61
C ALA A 37 12.67 -31.00 -18.24
N LEU A 38 13.08 -30.62 -17.03
CA LEU A 38 13.28 -29.22 -16.66
C LEU A 38 14.73 -28.82 -16.93
N VAL A 39 14.94 -27.89 -17.84
CA VAL A 39 16.28 -27.33 -18.11
C VAL A 39 16.48 -26.11 -17.24
N ALA A 40 17.52 -26.11 -16.42
CA ALA A 40 17.98 -24.99 -15.64
C ALA A 40 19.21 -24.36 -16.30
N PHE A 41 19.04 -23.26 -17.03
CA PHE A 41 20.14 -22.43 -17.47
C PHE A 41 20.64 -21.61 -16.29
N VAL A 42 21.93 -21.74 -15.95
CA VAL A 42 22.54 -21.20 -14.74
C VAL A 42 23.68 -20.25 -15.07
N ALA A 43 23.61 -19.03 -14.53
CA ALA A 43 24.72 -18.07 -14.52
C ALA A 43 25.04 -17.67 -13.07
N ALA A 44 26.21 -18.10 -12.58
CA ALA A 44 26.74 -17.62 -11.30
C ALA A 44 27.23 -16.18 -11.44
N GLU A 45 26.91 -15.32 -10.46
CA GLU A 45 27.26 -13.90 -10.42
C GLU A 45 28.35 -13.63 -9.36
N ARG A 46 29.09 -12.52 -9.48
CA ARG A 46 30.19 -12.15 -8.58
C ARG A 46 29.75 -12.13 -7.10
N GLY A 47 28.53 -11.75 -6.81
CA GLY A 47 27.97 -11.74 -5.45
C GLY A 47 27.87 -13.14 -4.82
N ASP A 48 27.80 -14.20 -5.62
CA ASP A 48 27.63 -15.59 -5.14
C ASP A 48 28.91 -16.15 -4.51
N GLU A 49 30.09 -15.52 -4.77
CA GLU A 49 31.40 -15.94 -4.28
C GLU A 49 31.51 -15.92 -2.75
N THR A 50 30.63 -15.16 -2.07
CA THR A 50 30.65 -15.00 -0.61
C THR A 50 29.89 -16.09 0.14
N SER A 51 29.03 -16.88 -0.53
CA SER A 51 28.13 -17.86 0.10
C SER A 51 27.77 -18.99 -0.89
N ILE A 52 28.78 -19.73 -1.34
CA ILE A 52 28.63 -20.77 -2.38
C ILE A 52 27.57 -21.81 -1.99
N ASP A 53 27.67 -22.35 -0.77
CA ASP A 53 26.80 -23.44 -0.28
C ASP A 53 25.34 -22.99 -0.19
N ASP A 54 25.06 -21.78 0.34
CA ASP A 54 23.70 -21.24 0.48
C ASP A 54 23.07 -20.97 -0.90
N VAL A 55 23.84 -20.36 -1.80
CA VAL A 55 23.40 -20.07 -3.18
C VAL A 55 23.09 -21.36 -3.94
N ALA A 56 23.92 -22.39 -3.79
CA ALA A 56 23.70 -23.68 -4.40
C ALA A 56 22.45 -24.38 -3.83
N ALA A 57 22.25 -24.32 -2.52
CA ALA A 57 21.10 -24.90 -1.86
C ALA A 57 19.78 -24.19 -2.28
N ASP A 58 19.76 -22.86 -2.31
CA ASP A 58 18.59 -22.09 -2.74
C ASP A 58 18.28 -22.34 -4.23
N ALA A 59 19.32 -22.47 -5.08
CA ALA A 59 19.15 -22.81 -6.48
C ALA A 59 18.60 -24.24 -6.67
N ALA A 60 19.13 -25.22 -5.95
CA ALA A 60 18.63 -26.59 -5.99
C ALA A 60 17.17 -26.69 -5.51
N ASN A 61 16.82 -25.99 -4.44
CA ASN A 61 15.43 -25.89 -3.96
C ASN A 61 14.51 -25.27 -5.00
N ALA A 62 14.91 -24.16 -5.63
CA ALA A 62 14.11 -23.50 -6.66
C ALA A 62 13.90 -24.39 -7.90
N ILE A 63 14.93 -25.13 -8.32
CA ILE A 63 14.87 -26.07 -9.44
C ILE A 63 13.96 -27.26 -9.07
N GLY A 64 14.13 -27.87 -7.89
CA GLY A 64 13.35 -28.99 -7.42
C GLY A 64 11.87 -28.67 -7.24
N ASP A 65 11.55 -27.48 -6.73
CA ASP A 65 10.17 -26.97 -6.58
C ASP A 65 9.46 -26.86 -7.94
N VAL A 66 10.14 -26.27 -8.95
CA VAL A 66 9.56 -26.16 -10.29
C VAL A 66 9.46 -27.52 -10.96
N ALA A 67 10.47 -28.39 -10.86
CA ALA A 67 10.43 -29.74 -11.42
C ALA A 67 9.24 -30.54 -10.85
N THR A 68 8.98 -30.42 -9.56
CA THR A 68 7.82 -31.05 -8.90
C THR A 68 6.50 -30.48 -9.40
N LYS A 69 6.38 -29.15 -9.55
CA LYS A 69 5.17 -28.50 -10.06
C LYS A 69 4.83 -28.86 -11.50
N VAL A 70 5.84 -29.10 -12.33
CA VAL A 70 5.64 -29.53 -13.72
C VAL A 70 5.63 -31.06 -13.88
N ALA A 71 5.65 -31.79 -12.76
CA ALA A 71 5.58 -33.25 -12.69
C ALA A 71 6.70 -33.99 -13.45
N THR A 72 7.91 -33.42 -13.50
CA THR A 72 9.09 -34.10 -14.05
C THR A 72 10.09 -34.46 -12.95
N LYS A 73 10.78 -35.59 -13.14
CA LYS A 73 11.93 -36.00 -12.30
C LYS A 73 13.27 -35.83 -13.00
N ARG A 74 13.27 -35.27 -14.22
CA ARG A 74 14.45 -35.10 -15.05
C ARG A 74 14.84 -33.62 -15.06
N VAL A 75 16.10 -33.35 -14.70
CA VAL A 75 16.65 -32.01 -14.60
C VAL A 75 17.93 -31.92 -15.42
N VAL A 76 18.04 -30.91 -16.25
CA VAL A 76 19.30 -30.59 -16.96
C VAL A 76 19.85 -29.29 -16.41
N ILE A 77 21.03 -29.32 -15.78
CA ILE A 77 21.79 -28.14 -15.36
C ILE A 77 22.66 -27.69 -16.53
N TYR A 78 22.37 -26.50 -17.07
CA TYR A 78 23.08 -25.98 -18.23
C TYR A 78 23.82 -24.68 -17.89
N PRO A 79 25.15 -24.68 -17.82
CA PRO A 79 25.93 -23.45 -17.61
C PRO A 79 25.71 -22.47 -18.75
N TYR A 80 25.16 -21.26 -18.44
CA TYR A 80 24.75 -20.29 -19.43
C TYR A 80 25.10 -18.86 -19.03
N ALA A 81 26.34 -18.45 -19.33
CA ALA A 81 26.89 -17.14 -18.93
C ALA A 81 26.13 -15.93 -19.49
N HIS A 82 25.34 -16.10 -20.56
CA HIS A 82 24.62 -14.99 -21.21
C HIS A 82 23.43 -14.45 -20.43
N LEU A 83 23.09 -15.06 -19.28
CA LEU A 83 22.01 -14.56 -18.41
C LEU A 83 22.45 -13.39 -17.52
N SER A 84 23.76 -13.14 -17.39
CA SER A 84 24.27 -12.06 -16.54
C SER A 84 25.48 -11.37 -17.18
N SER A 85 25.63 -10.07 -16.89
CA SER A 85 26.83 -9.28 -17.22
C SER A 85 27.86 -9.25 -16.09
N GLU A 86 27.56 -9.77 -14.90
CA GLU A 86 28.38 -9.71 -13.69
C GLU A 86 28.76 -11.13 -13.23
N LEU A 87 29.46 -11.85 -14.06
CA LEU A 87 29.77 -13.25 -13.80
C LEU A 87 30.76 -13.43 -12.65
N ALA A 88 30.57 -14.51 -11.87
CA ALA A 88 31.52 -15.03 -10.90
C ALA A 88 32.80 -15.54 -11.57
N SER A 89 33.83 -15.81 -10.77
CA SER A 89 35.04 -16.50 -11.25
C SER A 89 34.69 -17.88 -11.84
N PRO A 90 35.38 -18.35 -12.85
CA PRO A 90 35.11 -19.66 -13.44
C PRO A 90 35.18 -20.82 -12.44
N GLU A 91 36.08 -20.74 -11.46
CA GLU A 91 36.21 -21.72 -10.39
C GLU A 91 34.98 -21.74 -9.48
N THR A 92 34.53 -20.57 -9.00
CA THR A 92 33.32 -20.45 -8.20
C THR A 92 32.09 -20.94 -8.96
N ALA A 93 31.97 -20.56 -10.24
CA ALA A 93 30.81 -20.99 -11.05
C ALA A 93 30.77 -22.52 -11.22
N LEU A 94 31.91 -23.17 -11.42
CA LEU A 94 31.98 -24.62 -11.50
C LEU A 94 31.61 -25.28 -10.17
N ASN A 95 32.16 -24.80 -9.05
CA ASN A 95 31.85 -25.33 -7.71
C ASN A 95 30.35 -25.24 -7.40
N ILE A 96 29.72 -24.11 -7.67
CA ILE A 96 28.28 -23.93 -7.47
C ILE A 96 27.46 -24.91 -8.32
N LEU A 97 27.82 -25.11 -9.59
CA LEU A 97 27.12 -26.05 -10.48
C LEU A 97 27.25 -27.51 -10.02
N GLN A 98 28.41 -27.89 -9.49
CA GLN A 98 28.64 -29.21 -8.92
C GLN A 98 27.83 -29.41 -7.62
N GLU A 99 27.76 -28.38 -6.79
CA GLU A 99 26.99 -28.43 -5.55
C GLU A 99 25.47 -28.52 -5.83
N ILE A 100 24.94 -27.74 -6.79
CA ILE A 100 23.55 -27.87 -7.25
C ILE A 100 23.26 -29.29 -7.74
N GLU A 101 24.18 -29.90 -8.51
CA GLU A 101 24.06 -31.28 -9.01
C GLU A 101 23.95 -32.26 -7.83
N SER A 102 24.77 -32.09 -6.77
CA SER A 102 24.80 -32.96 -5.59
C SER A 102 23.53 -32.84 -4.74
N LEU A 103 22.94 -31.64 -4.65
CA LEU A 103 21.77 -31.32 -3.81
C LEU A 103 20.43 -31.75 -4.43
N LEU A 104 20.36 -32.00 -5.73
CA LEU A 104 19.13 -32.43 -6.42
C LEU A 104 18.84 -33.92 -6.23
N VAL A 105 18.82 -34.36 -4.97
CA VAL A 105 18.56 -35.75 -4.59
C VAL A 105 17.12 -36.16 -4.98
N GLY A 106 16.98 -37.31 -5.63
CA GLY A 106 15.68 -37.84 -6.08
C GLY A 106 15.27 -37.40 -7.49
N PHE A 107 16.10 -36.64 -8.18
CA PHE A 107 15.96 -36.31 -9.60
C PHE A 107 17.01 -37.07 -10.44
N GLU A 108 16.68 -37.32 -11.70
CA GLU A 108 17.63 -37.75 -12.72
C GLU A 108 18.30 -36.49 -13.28
N VAL A 109 19.54 -36.23 -12.85
CA VAL A 109 20.26 -34.96 -13.18
C VAL A 109 21.27 -35.18 -14.26
N LEU A 110 21.24 -34.35 -15.28
CA LEU A 110 22.29 -34.24 -16.32
C LEU A 110 22.91 -32.84 -16.24
N ARG A 111 24.19 -32.73 -15.87
CA ARG A 111 24.90 -31.48 -15.91
C ARG A 111 25.74 -31.37 -17.21
N ALA A 112 25.41 -30.37 -18.04
CA ALA A 112 26.20 -30.06 -19.22
C ALA A 112 27.56 -29.49 -18.82
N PRO A 113 28.68 -29.85 -19.51
CA PRO A 113 30.03 -29.53 -19.09
C PRO A 113 30.28 -28.02 -19.10
N PHE A 114 30.95 -27.53 -18.04
CA PHE A 114 31.33 -26.13 -17.88
C PHE A 114 32.50 -25.74 -18.77
N GLY A 115 32.49 -24.50 -19.29
CA GLY A 115 33.60 -23.95 -20.06
C GLY A 115 33.73 -24.47 -21.49
N TRP A 116 32.80 -25.27 -21.97
CA TRP A 116 32.74 -25.74 -23.35
C TRP A 116 31.75 -24.94 -24.19
N TYR A 117 32.13 -24.59 -25.42
CA TYR A 117 31.17 -24.13 -26.42
C TYR A 117 30.32 -25.31 -26.85
N LYS A 118 28.99 -25.08 -26.90
CA LYS A 118 28.01 -26.13 -27.16
C LYS A 118 26.99 -25.63 -28.18
N SER A 119 26.68 -26.46 -29.17
CA SER A 119 25.43 -26.33 -29.91
C SER A 119 24.30 -27.02 -29.12
N PHE A 120 23.12 -26.49 -29.11
CA PHE A 120 21.96 -27.15 -28.48
C PHE A 120 20.67 -26.90 -29.25
N SER A 121 19.74 -27.83 -29.11
CA SER A 121 18.36 -27.73 -29.57
C SER A 121 17.43 -28.11 -28.42
N LEU A 122 16.36 -27.39 -28.25
CA LEU A 122 15.31 -27.73 -27.29
C LEU A 122 13.93 -27.36 -27.82
N LYS A 123 12.90 -28.05 -27.33
CA LYS A 123 11.52 -27.71 -27.61
C LYS A 123 10.79 -27.45 -26.32
N CYS A 124 10.55 -26.15 -26.01
CA CYS A 124 9.84 -25.73 -24.82
C CYS A 124 8.35 -26.06 -24.90
N LYS A 125 7.75 -26.48 -23.79
CA LYS A 125 6.31 -26.74 -23.69
C LYS A 125 5.53 -25.42 -23.60
N GLY A 126 4.28 -25.44 -24.02
CA GLY A 126 3.43 -24.25 -24.11
C GLY A 126 2.42 -24.11 -22.95
N HIS A 127 2.88 -24.12 -21.68
CA HIS A 127 2.01 -23.92 -20.53
C HIS A 127 2.57 -22.83 -19.59
N PRO A 128 1.78 -22.26 -18.66
CA PRO A 128 2.17 -21.07 -17.88
C PRO A 128 3.43 -21.23 -17.01
N LEU A 129 3.82 -22.47 -16.68
CA LEU A 129 5.04 -22.76 -15.91
C LEU A 129 6.18 -23.28 -16.79
N ALA A 130 6.06 -23.21 -18.12
CA ALA A 130 7.06 -23.75 -19.03
C ALA A 130 8.33 -22.89 -19.11
N GLU A 131 8.23 -21.61 -18.80
CA GLU A 131 9.37 -20.67 -18.82
C GLU A 131 9.33 -19.80 -17.57
N LEU A 132 10.37 -19.91 -16.71
CA LEU A 132 10.44 -19.18 -15.46
C LEU A 132 11.84 -18.63 -15.24
N SER A 133 11.96 -17.33 -14.96
CA SER A 133 13.21 -16.71 -14.51
C SER A 133 13.25 -16.64 -12.97
N ARG A 134 14.42 -16.88 -12.39
CA ARG A 134 14.70 -16.73 -10.97
C ARG A 134 16.03 -16.02 -10.76
N SER A 135 16.09 -15.16 -9.75
CA SER A 135 17.32 -14.58 -9.26
C SER A 135 17.56 -15.14 -7.86
N ILE A 136 18.69 -15.80 -7.67
CA ILE A 136 19.16 -16.23 -6.37
C ILE A 136 20.21 -15.23 -5.94
N HIS A 137 20.02 -14.61 -4.80
CA HIS A 137 21.00 -13.70 -4.22
C HIS A 137 21.58 -14.37 -2.98
N PRO A 138 22.89 -14.33 -2.75
CA PRO A 138 23.45 -14.68 -1.46
C PRO A 138 22.93 -13.62 -0.47
N GLU A 139 21.80 -13.89 0.13
CA GLU A 139 21.49 -13.18 1.35
C GLU A 139 22.44 -13.73 2.41
N ALA A 140 23.27 -12.84 2.99
CA ALA A 140 23.54 -12.98 4.40
C ALA A 140 22.17 -12.99 5.07
N LYS A 141 21.52 -14.15 5.15
CA LYS A 141 20.41 -14.33 6.08
C LYS A 141 21.02 -14.03 7.45
N PRO A 142 20.72 -12.88 8.09
CA PRO A 142 20.68 -12.96 9.50
C PRO A 142 19.68 -14.12 9.71
N GLU A 143 20.04 -15.12 10.49
CA GLU A 143 19.05 -16.01 11.06
C GLU A 143 17.93 -15.10 11.57
N LYS A 144 16.85 -14.98 10.83
CA LYS A 144 15.61 -14.42 11.36
C LYS A 144 15.21 -15.47 12.38
N LYS A 145 15.71 -15.33 13.61
CA LYS A 145 15.00 -15.88 14.76
C LYS A 145 13.57 -15.47 14.54
N ALA A 146 12.68 -16.42 14.37
CA ALA A 146 11.27 -16.13 14.27
C ALA A 146 10.95 -15.34 15.55
N VAL A 147 10.66 -14.04 15.40
CA VAL A 147 10.27 -13.21 16.54
C VAL A 147 8.94 -13.77 16.99
N GLU A 148 8.92 -14.34 18.16
CA GLU A 148 7.70 -14.86 18.76
C GLU A 148 6.79 -13.70 19.08
N SER A 149 5.53 -13.79 18.62
CA SER A 149 4.46 -12.83 18.92
C SER A 149 3.42 -13.48 19.80
N GLU A 150 3.01 -12.76 20.83
CA GLU A 150 1.88 -13.13 21.68
C GLU A 150 0.75 -12.13 21.49
N PHE A 151 -0.48 -12.63 21.36
CA PHE A 151 -1.65 -11.81 21.11
C PHE A 151 -2.61 -11.79 22.30
N TYR A 152 -3.00 -10.59 22.67
CA TYR A 152 -3.94 -10.32 23.75
C TYR A 152 -5.01 -9.33 23.30
N VAL A 153 -6.12 -9.30 24.02
CA VAL A 153 -7.12 -8.23 23.91
C VAL A 153 -7.10 -7.41 25.19
N LEU A 154 -6.90 -6.12 25.05
CA LEU A 154 -6.99 -5.14 26.13
C LEU A 154 -8.34 -4.42 26.03
N GLU A 155 -9.18 -4.59 27.05
CA GLU A 155 -10.50 -3.96 27.15
C GLU A 155 -10.43 -2.56 27.78
N PRO A 156 -11.44 -1.71 27.58
CA PRO A 156 -11.55 -0.39 28.21
C PRO A 156 -11.50 -0.44 29.75
N SER A 157 -11.88 -1.56 30.35
CA SER A 157 -11.77 -1.82 31.80
C SER A 157 -10.32 -1.84 32.30
N GLY A 158 -9.35 -2.08 31.39
CA GLY A 158 -7.97 -2.40 31.68
C GLY A 158 -7.71 -3.91 31.81
N THR A 159 -8.74 -4.74 31.63
CA THR A 159 -8.59 -6.20 31.62
C THR A 159 -7.85 -6.62 30.36
N ILE A 160 -6.84 -7.48 30.51
CA ILE A 160 -6.10 -8.09 29.40
C ILE A 160 -6.38 -9.59 29.38
N THR A 161 -6.76 -10.11 28.22
CA THR A 161 -7.12 -11.53 28.02
C THR A 161 -6.35 -12.06 26.82
N PRO A 162 -5.82 -13.29 26.85
CA PRO A 162 -5.27 -13.91 25.63
C PRO A 162 -6.27 -13.85 24.48
N ALA A 163 -5.82 -13.44 23.30
CA ALA A 163 -6.71 -13.22 22.15
C ALA A 163 -7.47 -14.50 21.73
N THR A 164 -6.87 -15.67 21.96
CA THR A 164 -7.49 -16.99 21.72
C THR A 164 -8.66 -17.32 22.64
N ALA A 165 -8.73 -16.68 23.79
CA ALA A 165 -9.79 -16.90 24.82
C ALA A 165 -10.82 -15.74 24.84
N PHE A 166 -10.63 -14.70 24.03
CA PHE A 166 -11.50 -13.52 24.03
C PHE A 166 -12.72 -13.72 23.13
N HIS A 167 -13.88 -13.37 23.66
CA HIS A 167 -15.15 -13.40 22.93
C HIS A 167 -15.70 -11.98 22.76
N SER A 168 -15.71 -11.50 21.53
CA SER A 168 -16.26 -10.18 21.18
C SER A 168 -17.71 -10.26 20.72
N THR A 169 -18.52 -9.27 21.11
CA THR A 169 -19.82 -9.00 20.51
C THR A 169 -19.70 -8.16 19.24
N ASP A 170 -18.58 -7.45 19.04
CA ASP A 170 -18.25 -6.73 17.81
C ASP A 170 -17.68 -7.71 16.77
N ALA A 171 -18.48 -7.98 15.72
CA ALA A 171 -18.10 -8.92 14.68
C ALA A 171 -16.83 -8.50 13.92
N GLU A 172 -16.66 -7.20 13.65
CA GLU A 172 -15.49 -6.68 12.94
C GLU A 172 -14.21 -6.81 13.77
N PHE A 173 -14.29 -6.51 15.06
CA PHE A 173 -13.15 -6.70 15.95
C PHE A 173 -12.75 -8.19 16.05
N LYS A 174 -13.74 -9.09 16.09
CA LYS A 174 -13.50 -10.54 16.04
C LYS A 174 -12.78 -10.96 14.75
N ASP A 175 -13.17 -10.41 13.62
CA ASP A 175 -12.54 -10.72 12.33
C ASP A 175 -11.08 -10.25 12.29
N ILE A 176 -10.76 -9.06 12.83
CA ILE A 176 -9.39 -8.58 12.99
C ILE A 176 -8.57 -9.55 13.85
N VAL A 177 -9.10 -9.93 15.01
CA VAL A 177 -8.42 -10.89 15.92
C VAL A 177 -8.17 -12.21 15.22
N SER A 178 -9.16 -12.77 14.53
CA SER A 178 -9.02 -14.03 13.79
C SER A 178 -7.99 -13.94 12.66
N TYR A 179 -7.94 -12.79 11.97
CA TYR A 179 -6.98 -12.57 10.90
C TYR A 179 -5.54 -12.53 11.44
N GLU A 180 -5.28 -11.76 12.48
CA GLU A 180 -3.96 -11.62 13.08
C GLU A 180 -3.46 -12.92 13.73
N LEU A 181 -4.36 -13.75 14.25
CA LEU A 181 -4.05 -15.09 14.77
C LEU A 181 -3.81 -16.14 13.66
N GLY A 182 -3.93 -15.78 12.38
CA GLY A 182 -3.83 -16.72 11.26
C GLY A 182 -4.97 -17.76 11.20
N GLN A 183 -6.05 -17.53 11.94
CA GLN A 183 -7.23 -18.41 12.00
C GLN A 183 -8.30 -18.04 10.97
N HIS A 184 -8.04 -17.01 10.18
CA HIS A 184 -8.97 -16.58 9.15
C HIS A 184 -9.10 -17.69 8.12
N ALA A 185 -10.27 -18.34 8.05
CA ALA A 185 -10.59 -19.27 6.99
C ALA A 185 -10.34 -18.52 5.67
N LEU A 186 -9.52 -19.07 4.78
CA LEU A 186 -9.29 -18.54 3.45
C LEU A 186 -10.64 -18.52 2.73
N TYR A 187 -11.39 -17.43 2.92
CA TYR A 187 -12.44 -17.09 1.99
C TYR A 187 -11.71 -16.72 0.70
N SER A 188 -11.32 -17.73 -0.06
CA SER A 188 -10.91 -17.60 -1.45
C SER A 188 -12.17 -17.23 -2.24
N THR A 189 -12.61 -16.00 -2.13
CA THR A 189 -13.54 -15.46 -3.09
C THR A 189 -12.71 -15.20 -4.33
N GLU A 190 -12.88 -16.00 -5.37
CA GLU A 190 -12.46 -15.69 -6.75
C GLU A 190 -13.12 -14.39 -7.24
N ALA A 191 -14.04 -13.83 -6.48
CA ALA A 191 -14.76 -12.61 -6.79
C ALA A 191 -13.86 -11.38 -6.62
N GLU A 192 -13.86 -10.52 -7.62
CA GLU A 192 -13.19 -9.21 -7.58
C GLU A 192 -13.72 -8.38 -6.41
N LEU A 193 -12.83 -7.80 -5.59
CA LEU A 193 -13.22 -6.96 -4.45
C LEU A 193 -14.06 -5.76 -4.91
N PRO A 194 -15.13 -5.40 -4.18
CA PRO A 194 -16.06 -4.33 -4.57
C PRO A 194 -15.40 -3.01 -4.92
N HIS A 195 -14.35 -2.59 -4.19
CA HIS A 195 -13.67 -1.33 -4.49
C HIS A 195 -13.08 -1.29 -5.90
N ILE A 196 -12.60 -2.43 -6.46
CA ILE A 196 -12.05 -2.50 -7.82
C ILE A 196 -13.14 -2.25 -8.86
N LYS A 197 -14.32 -2.82 -8.64
CA LYS A 197 -15.49 -2.57 -9.48
C LYS A 197 -15.99 -1.12 -9.34
N LEU A 198 -16.16 -0.66 -8.10
CA LEU A 198 -16.67 0.67 -7.79
C LEU A 198 -15.75 1.80 -8.30
N MET A 199 -14.42 1.66 -8.18
CA MET A 199 -13.51 2.70 -8.67
C MET A 199 -13.65 2.94 -10.17
N LYS A 200 -13.95 1.88 -10.95
CA LYS A 200 -14.21 1.96 -12.39
C LYS A 200 -15.62 2.47 -12.69
N GLU A 201 -16.66 1.85 -12.11
CA GLU A 201 -18.06 2.22 -12.34
C GLU A 201 -18.38 3.68 -11.97
N LYS A 202 -17.69 4.22 -10.96
CA LYS A 202 -17.83 5.63 -10.55
C LYS A 202 -16.91 6.58 -11.32
N GLU A 203 -16.14 6.08 -12.28
CA GLU A 203 -15.17 6.86 -13.04
C GLU A 203 -14.18 7.59 -12.11
N LEU A 204 -13.65 6.88 -11.10
CA LEU A 204 -12.71 7.44 -10.13
C LEU A 204 -11.26 7.13 -10.51
N VAL A 205 -10.95 5.85 -10.67
CA VAL A 205 -9.58 5.35 -10.85
C VAL A 205 -9.56 4.18 -11.78
N GLU A 206 -8.51 4.10 -12.61
CA GLU A 206 -8.26 2.97 -13.52
C GLU A 206 -6.80 2.54 -13.48
N TYR A 207 -6.55 1.33 -13.96
CA TYR A 207 -5.20 0.86 -14.24
C TYR A 207 -4.61 1.59 -15.44
N GLU A 208 -3.30 1.91 -15.36
CA GLU A 208 -2.57 2.52 -16.47
C GLU A 208 -1.72 1.47 -17.20
N PRO A 209 -2.14 1.01 -18.39
CA PRO A 209 -1.43 -0.05 -19.09
C PRO A 209 -0.07 0.36 -19.66
N LEU A 210 0.19 1.67 -19.79
CA LEU A 210 1.47 2.22 -20.27
C LEU A 210 2.48 2.42 -19.13
N SER A 211 2.09 2.12 -17.89
CA SER A 211 2.98 2.22 -16.73
C SER A 211 3.24 0.85 -16.13
N ASP A 212 4.14 0.80 -15.15
CA ASP A 212 4.36 -0.42 -14.37
C ASP A 212 3.10 -0.77 -13.56
N ALA A 213 2.78 -2.06 -13.47
CA ALA A 213 1.58 -2.52 -12.76
C ALA A 213 1.55 -2.01 -11.30
N GLY A 214 0.38 -1.56 -10.86
CA GLY A 214 0.22 -0.94 -9.54
C GLY A 214 0.43 0.57 -9.51
N HIS A 215 0.65 1.20 -10.67
CA HIS A 215 0.52 2.64 -10.89
C HIS A 215 -0.85 2.90 -11.51
N LEU A 216 -1.65 3.71 -10.84
CA LEU A 216 -3.04 3.96 -11.20
C LEU A 216 -3.20 5.36 -11.81
N LYS A 217 -4.13 5.52 -12.74
CA LYS A 217 -4.55 6.83 -13.27
C LYS A 217 -5.84 7.28 -12.60
N TRP A 218 -5.88 8.55 -12.23
CA TRP A 218 -7.02 9.18 -11.60
C TRP A 218 -7.86 9.92 -12.64
N LEU A 219 -9.11 9.55 -12.78
CA LEU A 219 -10.06 10.22 -13.65
C LEU A 219 -10.57 11.52 -12.99
N PRO A 220 -11.20 12.46 -13.70
CA PRO A 220 -11.55 13.78 -13.14
C PRO A 220 -12.35 13.72 -11.82
N LYS A 221 -13.34 12.83 -11.70
CA LYS A 221 -14.09 12.64 -10.44
C LYS A 221 -13.19 12.10 -9.32
N GLY A 222 -12.40 11.10 -9.64
CA GLY A 222 -11.46 10.50 -8.67
C GLY A 222 -10.36 11.46 -8.27
N LYS A 223 -9.83 12.26 -9.22
CA LYS A 223 -8.84 13.30 -8.91
C LYS A 223 -9.38 14.34 -7.92
N LEU A 224 -10.64 14.75 -8.09
CA LEU A 224 -11.31 15.64 -7.15
C LEU A 224 -11.43 15.01 -5.76
N VAL A 225 -11.89 13.75 -5.67
CA VAL A 225 -11.98 13.02 -4.39
C VAL A 225 -10.62 12.88 -3.73
N ARG A 226 -9.59 12.50 -4.51
CA ARG A 226 -8.21 12.39 -4.03
C ARG A 226 -7.70 13.72 -3.46
N ASP A 227 -7.92 14.81 -4.17
CA ASP A 227 -7.46 16.13 -3.74
C ASP A 227 -8.20 16.61 -2.47
N LEU A 228 -9.47 16.29 -2.32
CA LEU A 228 -10.22 16.57 -1.09
C LEU A 228 -9.69 15.76 0.10
N LEU A 229 -9.35 14.49 -0.10
CA LEU A 229 -8.71 13.66 0.93
C LEU A 229 -7.33 14.18 1.33
N ILE A 230 -6.56 14.65 0.36
CA ILE A 230 -5.26 15.32 0.59
C ILE A 230 -5.44 16.59 1.42
N ASP A 231 -6.35 17.47 1.01
CA ASP A 231 -6.65 18.72 1.73
C ASP A 231 -7.15 18.44 3.15
N TYR A 232 -7.97 17.42 3.32
CA TYR A 232 -8.45 16.99 4.64
C TYR A 232 -7.28 16.54 5.54
N SER A 233 -6.39 15.70 5.04
CA SER A 233 -5.23 15.23 5.80
C SER A 233 -4.28 16.39 6.15
N TYR A 234 -4.08 17.32 5.21
CA TYR A 234 -3.29 18.54 5.42
C TYR A 234 -3.90 19.39 6.54
N LEU A 235 -5.22 19.64 6.50
CA LEU A 235 -5.91 20.41 7.53
C LEU A 235 -5.84 19.76 8.91
N LEU A 236 -5.96 18.42 8.99
CA LEU A 236 -5.79 17.70 10.25
C LEU A 236 -4.39 17.96 10.85
N ALA A 237 -3.34 17.86 10.04
CA ALA A 237 -1.98 18.01 10.49
C ALA A 237 -1.67 19.49 10.87
N VAL A 238 -2.06 20.45 10.04
CA VAL A 238 -1.79 21.88 10.28
C VAL A 238 -2.59 22.40 11.48
N ASN A 239 -3.86 22.01 11.64
CA ASN A 239 -4.65 22.38 12.81
C ASN A 239 -4.11 21.75 14.11
N TYR A 240 -3.41 20.63 14.01
CA TYR A 240 -2.66 20.02 15.11
C TYR A 240 -1.31 20.73 15.37
N GLY A 241 -0.93 21.69 14.55
CA GLY A 241 0.29 22.51 14.68
C GLY A 241 1.52 21.88 13.99
N ALA A 242 1.33 21.04 12.99
CA ALA A 242 2.42 20.56 12.17
C ALA A 242 2.78 21.56 11.07
N MET A 243 4.06 21.71 10.77
CA MET A 243 4.58 22.56 9.71
C MET A 243 4.74 21.74 8.43
N PRO A 244 4.11 22.11 7.31
CA PRO A 244 4.23 21.40 6.06
C PRO A 244 5.61 21.62 5.43
N VAL A 245 6.18 20.53 4.91
CA VAL A 245 7.45 20.53 4.17
C VAL A 245 7.32 19.70 2.90
N GLU A 246 8.27 19.81 2.00
CA GLU A 246 8.39 18.98 0.81
C GLU A 246 9.87 18.63 0.60
N THR A 247 10.16 17.35 0.35
CA THR A 247 11.51 16.85 0.18
C THR A 247 11.66 16.04 -1.11
N PRO A 248 12.89 15.81 -1.63
CA PRO A 248 13.10 15.14 -2.90
C PRO A 248 12.50 13.73 -2.98
N VAL A 249 12.11 13.30 -4.18
CA VAL A 249 11.57 11.97 -4.46
C VAL A 249 12.67 10.90 -4.58
N MET A 250 13.92 11.30 -4.82
CA MET A 250 15.03 10.40 -5.14
C MET A 250 16.23 10.67 -4.22
N TYR A 251 16.83 9.59 -3.71
CA TYR A 251 17.93 9.64 -2.75
C TYR A 251 19.13 8.82 -3.20
N ASP A 252 20.33 9.27 -2.84
CA ASP A 252 21.61 8.63 -3.11
C ASP A 252 21.90 7.56 -2.06
N LEU A 253 22.10 6.31 -2.49
CA LEU A 253 22.38 5.17 -1.62
C LEU A 253 23.85 5.15 -1.12
N SER A 254 24.72 6.04 -1.59
CA SER A 254 26.07 6.19 -1.02
C SER A 254 26.05 6.80 0.40
N SER A 255 24.98 7.51 0.76
CA SER A 255 24.77 7.98 2.13
C SER A 255 24.49 6.79 3.06
N ARG A 256 25.36 6.61 4.08
CA ARG A 256 25.22 5.52 5.05
C ARG A 256 23.88 5.52 5.77
N ALA A 257 23.42 6.68 6.26
CA ALA A 257 22.14 6.81 6.95
C ALA A 257 20.96 6.42 6.04
N VAL A 258 21.00 6.80 4.75
CA VAL A 258 19.99 6.44 3.75
C VAL A 258 20.02 4.94 3.47
N SER A 259 21.21 4.36 3.20
CA SER A 259 21.31 2.93 2.86
C SER A 259 20.95 2.01 4.03
N GLU A 260 21.38 2.34 5.26
CA GLU A 260 21.00 1.58 6.47
C GLU A 260 19.50 1.67 6.76
N HIS A 261 18.87 2.85 6.58
CA HIS A 261 17.43 2.98 6.74
C HIS A 261 16.68 2.21 5.65
N ALA A 262 17.13 2.31 4.39
CA ALA A 262 16.55 1.60 3.27
C ALA A 262 16.63 0.06 3.44
N SER A 263 17.70 -0.47 4.03
CA SER A 263 17.87 -1.91 4.27
C SER A 263 16.81 -2.52 5.20
N LYS A 264 16.22 -1.71 6.11
CA LYS A 264 15.13 -2.14 7.01
C LYS A 264 13.84 -2.52 6.27
N PHE A 265 13.69 -2.11 5.01
CA PHE A 265 12.49 -2.34 4.19
C PHE A 265 12.69 -3.43 3.12
N GLY A 266 13.85 -4.09 3.08
CA GLY A 266 14.18 -5.17 2.16
C GLY A 266 14.20 -4.73 0.69
N GLU A 267 13.86 -5.64 -0.24
CA GLU A 267 13.95 -5.42 -1.69
C GLU A 267 12.82 -4.56 -2.28
N ARG A 268 11.92 -4.02 -1.47
CA ARG A 268 10.76 -3.26 -1.93
C ARG A 268 11.11 -1.82 -2.30
N GLN A 269 12.11 -1.66 -3.16
CA GLN A 269 12.64 -0.36 -3.58
C GLN A 269 12.85 -0.34 -5.09
N TYR A 270 12.50 0.78 -5.74
CA TYR A 270 12.95 1.06 -7.08
C TYR A 270 14.36 1.64 -7.04
N ARG A 271 15.34 0.86 -7.47
CA ARG A 271 16.74 1.29 -7.60
C ARG A 271 17.03 1.64 -9.05
N LEU A 272 17.81 2.69 -9.26
CA LEU A 272 18.19 3.17 -10.59
C LEU A 272 19.61 3.73 -10.58
N LYS A 273 20.28 3.68 -11.72
CA LYS A 273 21.60 4.31 -11.91
C LYS A 273 21.44 5.69 -12.55
N ALA A 274 21.96 6.72 -11.89
CA ALA A 274 22.06 8.08 -12.42
C ALA A 274 23.55 8.41 -12.66
N GLY A 275 24.06 8.07 -13.85
CA GLY A 275 25.50 8.09 -14.14
C GLY A 275 26.21 7.01 -13.32
N ALA A 276 27.20 7.42 -12.51
CA ALA A 276 27.95 6.50 -11.62
C ALA A 276 27.30 6.30 -10.24
N ARG A 277 26.17 6.98 -9.95
CA ARG A 277 25.52 6.94 -8.64
C ARG A 277 24.40 5.92 -8.61
N ASP A 278 24.34 5.15 -7.52
CA ASP A 278 23.20 4.28 -7.22
C ASP A 278 22.16 5.10 -6.42
N MET A 279 21.00 5.24 -7.02
CA MET A 279 19.89 6.03 -6.49
C MET A 279 18.71 5.13 -6.18
N MET A 280 17.79 5.59 -5.33
CA MET A 280 16.50 4.95 -5.13
C MET A 280 15.37 5.98 -5.19
N LEU A 281 14.19 5.55 -5.62
CA LEU A 281 12.95 6.30 -5.38
C LEU A 281 12.50 6.06 -3.94
N ARG A 282 12.14 7.14 -3.23
CA ARG A 282 11.69 7.00 -1.84
C ARG A 282 10.36 6.26 -1.76
N PHE A 283 10.24 5.46 -0.72
CA PHE A 283 9.02 4.73 -0.38
C PHE A 283 8.52 5.10 1.04
N ALA A 284 9.14 6.08 1.66
CA ALA A 284 8.79 6.68 2.94
C ALA A 284 9.25 8.15 2.97
N ALA A 285 8.57 8.99 3.75
CA ALA A 285 8.90 10.40 3.92
C ALA A 285 10.13 10.64 4.84
N CYS A 286 10.47 9.64 5.66
CA CYS A 286 11.53 9.74 6.70
C CYS A 286 12.85 10.29 6.16
N PHE A 287 13.30 9.85 4.97
CA PHE A 287 14.61 10.22 4.41
C PHE A 287 14.83 11.73 4.34
N GLY A 288 13.85 12.46 3.80
CA GLY A 288 13.94 13.90 3.62
C GLY A 288 13.73 14.66 4.92
N MET A 289 12.69 14.30 5.69
CA MET A 289 12.39 15.00 6.94
C MET A 289 13.50 14.79 7.98
N PHE A 290 14.11 13.61 8.07
CA PHE A 290 15.23 13.39 8.97
C PHE A 290 16.49 14.14 8.54
N SER A 291 16.78 14.20 7.24
CA SER A 291 17.87 15.04 6.71
C SER A 291 17.64 16.52 7.03
N MET A 292 16.39 16.99 6.95
CA MET A 292 16.03 18.36 7.32
C MET A 292 16.21 18.59 8.82
N MET A 293 15.72 17.70 9.68
CA MET A 293 15.88 17.80 11.15
C MET A 293 17.35 17.76 11.56
N HIS A 294 18.18 16.94 10.91
CA HIS A 294 19.63 16.89 11.16
C HIS A 294 20.32 18.23 10.90
N GLN A 295 19.85 18.99 9.91
CA GLN A 295 20.42 20.29 9.56
C GLN A 295 19.92 21.44 10.45
N MET A 296 18.95 21.19 11.33
CA MET A 296 18.41 22.20 12.23
C MET A 296 19.25 22.30 13.50
N HIS A 297 19.42 23.49 14.01
CA HIS A 297 19.95 23.72 15.35
C HIS A 297 18.78 23.78 16.34
N LEU A 298 18.41 22.60 16.89
CA LEU A 298 17.27 22.47 17.81
C LEU A 298 17.68 22.66 19.25
N THR A 299 16.88 23.36 20.03
CA THR A 299 16.97 23.48 21.48
C THR A 299 15.72 22.92 22.16
N GLU A 300 15.72 22.77 23.48
CA GLU A 300 14.52 22.31 24.22
C GLU A 300 13.27 23.16 23.94
N LYS A 301 13.43 24.44 23.57
CA LYS A 301 12.31 25.35 23.29
C LYS A 301 11.65 25.09 21.95
N ASP A 302 12.38 24.44 21.03
CA ASP A 302 11.91 24.13 19.68
C ASP A 302 11.12 22.80 19.65
N LEU A 303 11.13 22.07 20.76
CA LEU A 303 10.40 20.80 20.90
C LEU A 303 9.07 20.97 21.66
N PRO A 304 8.00 20.29 21.23
CA PRO A 304 7.97 19.31 20.15
C PRO A 304 8.01 19.94 18.76
N LEU A 305 8.90 19.47 17.90
CA LEU A 305 8.93 19.87 16.49
C LEU A 305 8.04 18.90 15.70
N LYS A 306 7.05 19.44 14.99
CA LYS A 306 6.12 18.64 14.16
C LYS A 306 6.29 19.04 12.70
N LEU A 307 6.72 18.12 11.86
CA LEU A 307 6.82 18.29 10.41
C LEU A 307 5.83 17.37 9.71
N TYR A 308 5.15 17.89 8.71
CA TYR A 308 4.19 17.15 7.89
C TYR A 308 4.62 17.18 6.42
N GLU A 309 4.61 16.03 5.77
CA GLU A 309 4.86 15.93 4.33
C GLU A 309 3.81 15.05 3.65
N LEU A 310 3.29 15.52 2.53
CA LEU A 310 2.52 14.71 1.62
C LEU A 310 3.46 14.02 0.65
N SER A 311 3.79 12.75 0.92
CA SER A 311 4.71 11.96 0.10
C SER A 311 4.02 11.41 -1.16
N THR A 312 3.72 12.30 -2.14
CA THR A 312 3.02 11.92 -3.39
C THR A 312 3.86 11.07 -4.34
N TYR A 313 5.16 10.95 -4.07
CA TYR A 313 6.10 10.21 -4.92
C TYR A 313 6.66 8.97 -4.21
N SER A 314 5.91 8.41 -3.25
CA SER A 314 6.30 7.18 -2.58
C SER A 314 6.05 5.99 -3.50
N PHE A 315 7.14 5.30 -3.89
CA PHE A 315 7.07 4.12 -4.72
C PHE A 315 7.57 2.93 -3.92
N ARG A 316 6.77 1.86 -3.90
CA ARG A 316 7.13 0.62 -3.27
C ARG A 316 6.98 -0.52 -4.26
N TYR A 317 8.05 -1.26 -4.51
CA TYR A 317 7.98 -2.42 -5.38
C TYR A 317 7.16 -3.53 -4.69
N GLU A 318 6.05 -3.92 -5.30
CA GLU A 318 5.23 -5.05 -4.88
C GLU A 318 5.23 -6.11 -5.97
N GLN A 319 5.20 -7.39 -5.59
CA GLN A 319 5.13 -8.47 -6.56
C GLN A 319 3.76 -8.52 -7.24
N ARG A 320 3.69 -9.08 -8.48
CA ARG A 320 2.43 -9.11 -9.25
C ARG A 320 1.24 -9.70 -8.50
N GLY A 321 1.43 -10.79 -7.78
CA GLY A 321 0.36 -11.46 -7.02
C GLY A 321 -0.11 -10.71 -5.77
N GLU A 322 0.60 -9.64 -5.36
CA GLU A 322 0.27 -8.84 -4.18
C GLU A 322 -0.57 -7.60 -4.53
N LEU A 323 -0.56 -7.17 -5.79
CA LEU A 323 -1.27 -5.96 -6.22
C LEU A 323 -2.79 -6.16 -6.19
N THR A 324 -3.49 -5.21 -5.55
CA THR A 324 -4.95 -5.30 -5.35
C THR A 324 -5.58 -3.91 -5.38
N GLY A 325 -5.90 -3.40 -6.56
CA GLY A 325 -6.63 -2.14 -6.75
C GLY A 325 -6.08 -1.00 -5.89
N LEU A 326 -6.98 -0.34 -5.15
CA LEU A 326 -6.65 0.73 -4.21
C LEU A 326 -6.12 0.24 -2.85
N LYS A 327 -6.17 -1.06 -2.57
CA LYS A 327 -5.70 -1.64 -1.31
C LYS A 327 -4.18 -1.78 -1.28
N ARG A 328 -3.56 -2.19 -2.40
CA ARG A 328 -2.11 -2.43 -2.49
C ARG A 328 -1.58 -2.06 -3.87
N GLN A 329 -0.77 -1.01 -3.90
CA GLN A 329 -0.19 -0.41 -5.10
C GLN A 329 1.34 -0.32 -4.98
N ARG A 330 2.00 -0.04 -6.10
CA ARG A 330 3.42 0.32 -6.16
C ARG A 330 3.65 1.81 -5.95
N ALA A 331 2.71 2.65 -6.43
CA ALA A 331 2.73 4.09 -6.19
C ALA A 331 1.51 4.50 -5.38
N PHE A 332 1.73 5.24 -4.30
CA PHE A 332 0.68 5.70 -3.41
C PHE A 332 1.07 7.04 -2.74
N THR A 333 0.08 7.72 -2.23
CA THR A 333 0.25 9.00 -1.55
C THR A 333 0.09 8.82 -0.06
N MET A 334 1.14 9.14 0.68
CA MET A 334 1.15 9.00 2.13
C MET A 334 1.26 10.37 2.80
N PRO A 335 0.27 10.78 3.57
CA PRO A 335 0.39 11.89 4.50
C PRO A 335 1.19 11.44 5.71
N ASP A 336 2.39 11.95 5.87
CA ASP A 336 3.29 11.61 6.97
C ASP A 336 3.55 12.81 7.86
N MET A 337 3.46 12.62 9.16
CA MET A 337 3.84 13.60 10.17
C MET A 337 4.89 12.98 11.11
N HIS A 338 6.01 13.69 11.27
CA HIS A 338 7.06 13.32 12.21
C HIS A 338 7.11 14.33 13.34
N THR A 339 7.07 13.84 14.59
CA THR A 339 7.12 14.70 15.77
C THR A 339 8.36 14.35 16.59
N ALA A 340 9.32 15.27 16.66
CA ALA A 340 10.46 15.14 17.56
C ALA A 340 10.06 15.59 18.96
N CYS A 341 10.17 14.71 19.94
CA CYS A 341 9.80 14.90 21.35
C CYS A 341 11.05 14.91 22.22
N ARG A 342 11.03 15.66 23.33
CA ARG A 342 12.16 15.74 24.26
C ARG A 342 12.50 14.42 24.91
N ASP A 343 11.48 13.68 25.29
CA ASP A 343 11.61 12.43 26.04
C ASP A 343 10.42 11.48 25.81
N MET A 344 10.51 10.30 26.41
CA MET A 344 9.47 9.26 26.31
C MET A 344 8.13 9.69 26.94
N SER A 345 8.14 10.55 27.95
CA SER A 345 6.91 11.04 28.59
C SER A 345 6.14 11.93 27.61
N GLU A 346 6.86 12.84 26.96
CA GLU A 346 6.28 13.69 25.92
C GLU A 346 5.80 12.87 24.70
N ALA A 347 6.61 11.91 24.25
CA ALA A 347 6.25 11.02 23.15
C ALA A 347 4.96 10.24 23.44
N LYS A 348 4.81 9.67 24.64
CA LYS A 348 3.59 8.96 25.07
C LYS A 348 2.36 9.86 25.10
N ARG A 349 2.49 11.12 25.49
CA ARG A 349 1.39 12.08 25.46
C ARG A 349 0.96 12.37 24.02
N PHE A 350 1.90 12.69 23.13
CA PHE A 350 1.60 12.97 21.72
C PHE A 350 1.13 11.74 20.97
N PHE A 351 1.57 10.54 21.32
CA PHE A 351 1.04 9.30 20.77
C PHE A 351 -0.48 9.22 20.91
N ILE A 352 -1.01 9.49 22.11
CA ILE A 352 -2.45 9.49 22.38
C ILE A 352 -3.15 10.61 21.58
N GLU A 353 -2.59 11.82 21.58
CA GLU A 353 -3.16 12.94 20.83
C GLU A 353 -3.23 12.66 19.33
N GLN A 354 -2.17 12.08 18.76
CA GLN A 354 -2.11 11.75 17.34
C GLN A 354 -3.00 10.55 16.98
N LEU A 355 -3.16 9.61 17.89
CA LEU A 355 -4.11 8.51 17.72
C LEU A 355 -5.56 9.02 17.67
N ARG A 356 -5.91 10.10 18.42
CA ARG A 356 -7.22 10.77 18.28
C ARG A 356 -7.44 11.33 16.89
N LEU A 357 -6.41 11.87 16.21
CA LEU A 357 -6.53 12.33 14.82
C LEU A 357 -6.93 11.17 13.90
N GLY A 358 -6.32 9.98 14.11
CA GLY A 358 -6.67 8.78 13.36
C GLY A 358 -8.13 8.36 13.57
N PHE A 359 -8.60 8.31 14.81
CA PHE A 359 -10.01 7.98 15.07
C PHE A 359 -10.98 9.05 14.55
N LYS A 360 -10.59 10.34 14.66
CA LYS A 360 -11.37 11.43 14.06
C LYS A 360 -11.51 11.27 12.57
N SER A 361 -10.45 10.88 11.88
CA SER A 361 -10.50 10.65 10.43
C SER A 361 -11.50 9.55 10.07
N GLY A 362 -11.60 8.50 10.87
CA GLY A 362 -12.62 7.46 10.67
C GLY A 362 -14.05 7.99 10.75
N LEU A 363 -14.33 8.84 11.74
CA LEU A 363 -15.66 9.47 11.89
C LEU A 363 -15.99 10.39 10.71
N ASP A 364 -15.04 11.24 10.31
CA ASP A 364 -15.24 12.23 9.24
C ASP A 364 -15.37 11.58 7.84
N LEU A 365 -14.84 10.35 7.69
CA LEU A 365 -14.84 9.57 6.46
C LEU A 365 -15.92 8.48 6.41
N ASP A 366 -16.68 8.32 7.49
CA ASP A 366 -17.66 7.23 7.67
C ASP A 366 -17.02 5.84 7.52
N VAL A 367 -15.83 5.66 8.13
CA VAL A 367 -15.08 4.40 8.16
C VAL A 367 -14.88 3.96 9.61
N LYS A 368 -15.34 2.77 9.93
CA LYS A 368 -15.13 2.18 11.25
C LYS A 368 -13.75 1.55 11.35
N TYR A 369 -12.91 2.07 12.24
CA TYR A 369 -11.59 1.52 12.50
C TYR A 369 -11.56 0.66 13.75
N GLN A 370 -10.83 -0.45 13.68
CA GLN A 370 -10.42 -1.28 14.79
C GLN A 370 -8.95 -1.01 15.11
N ALA A 371 -8.55 -1.15 16.37
CA ALA A 371 -7.21 -0.78 16.83
C ALA A 371 -6.33 -2.01 17.08
N ILE A 372 -5.13 -1.98 16.51
CA ILE A 372 -4.09 -3.00 16.70
C ILE A 372 -2.87 -2.30 17.30
N PHE A 373 -2.58 -2.57 18.56
CA PHE A 373 -1.42 -2.04 19.27
C PHE A 373 -0.32 -3.09 19.26
N ARG A 374 0.83 -2.75 18.69
CA ARG A 374 2.01 -3.64 18.62
C ARG A 374 3.14 -3.04 19.46
N SER A 375 3.80 -3.86 20.25
CA SER A 375 4.89 -3.41 21.13
C SER A 375 5.90 -4.51 21.36
N THR A 376 7.13 -4.13 21.72
CA THR A 376 8.03 -5.09 22.35
C THR A 376 7.51 -5.45 23.74
N ARG A 377 7.71 -6.70 24.18
CA ARG A 377 7.33 -7.17 25.51
C ARG A 377 7.92 -6.28 26.61
N ALA A 378 9.21 -5.98 26.53
CA ALA A 378 9.89 -5.14 27.51
C ALA A 378 9.26 -3.75 27.63
N PHE A 379 9.01 -3.07 26.50
CA PHE A 379 8.38 -1.75 26.52
C PHE A 379 6.96 -1.80 27.10
N TYR A 380 6.18 -2.82 26.73
CA TYR A 380 4.83 -3.02 27.28
C TYR A 380 4.85 -3.17 28.80
N ASP A 381 5.71 -4.05 29.34
CA ASP A 381 5.79 -4.34 30.78
C ASP A 381 6.15 -3.08 31.58
N ASP A 382 7.10 -2.27 31.08
CA ASP A 382 7.51 -1.00 31.70
C ASP A 382 6.42 0.09 31.62
N ASN A 383 5.49 -0.01 30.63
CA ASN A 383 4.51 1.02 30.34
C ASN A 383 3.04 0.55 30.42
N LYS A 384 2.79 -0.56 31.10
CA LYS A 384 1.47 -1.21 31.18
C LYS A 384 0.33 -0.25 31.52
N LYS A 385 0.50 0.59 32.53
CA LYS A 385 -0.52 1.58 32.96
C LYS A 385 -0.85 2.60 31.87
N TRP A 386 0.15 2.99 31.09
CA TRP A 386 -0.07 3.92 29.98
C TRP A 386 -0.83 3.24 28.83
N VAL A 387 -0.53 1.97 28.50
CA VAL A 387 -1.27 1.22 27.49
C VAL A 387 -2.72 0.99 27.92
N GLU A 388 -2.97 0.66 29.22
CA GLU A 388 -4.31 0.58 29.79
C GLU A 388 -5.08 1.91 29.69
N GLN A 389 -4.39 3.05 29.91
CA GLN A 389 -4.98 4.37 29.75
C GLN A 389 -5.46 4.61 28.32
N ILE A 390 -4.72 4.16 27.31
CA ILE A 390 -5.12 4.29 25.89
C ILE A 390 -6.49 3.60 25.67
N ALA A 391 -6.65 2.35 26.07
CA ALA A 391 -7.91 1.62 25.89
C ALA A 391 -9.09 2.28 26.62
N ARG A 392 -8.86 2.77 27.84
CA ARG A 392 -9.88 3.51 28.61
C ARG A 392 -10.30 4.79 27.93
N GLU A 393 -9.36 5.54 27.38
CA GLU A 393 -9.61 6.83 26.75
C GLU A 393 -10.45 6.69 25.49
N PHE A 394 -10.08 5.72 24.64
CA PHE A 394 -10.81 5.48 23.40
C PHE A 394 -12.08 4.63 23.57
N LYS A 395 -12.35 4.11 24.77
CA LYS A 395 -13.54 3.34 25.14
C LYS A 395 -13.82 2.17 24.19
N ARG A 396 -12.78 1.49 23.73
CA ARG A 396 -12.86 0.35 22.81
C ARG A 396 -11.77 -0.67 23.09
N PRO A 397 -11.96 -1.95 22.73
CA PRO A 397 -10.92 -2.93 22.84
C PRO A 397 -9.79 -2.67 21.86
N PHE A 398 -8.58 -3.08 22.23
CA PHE A 398 -7.39 -3.08 21.37
C PHE A 398 -6.88 -4.52 21.26
N LEU A 399 -6.60 -4.95 20.04
CA LEU A 399 -5.76 -6.14 19.86
C LEU A 399 -4.32 -5.74 20.17
N VAL A 400 -3.67 -6.46 21.06
CA VAL A 400 -2.29 -6.20 21.51
C VAL A 400 -1.40 -7.33 21.04
N GLU A 401 -0.42 -7.03 20.20
CA GLU A 401 0.64 -7.93 19.79
C GLU A 401 1.92 -7.57 20.54
N LEU A 402 2.50 -8.54 21.25
CA LEU A 402 3.74 -8.39 22.01
C LEU A 402 4.85 -9.20 21.36
N LEU A 403 5.85 -8.49 20.84
CA LEU A 403 7.03 -9.06 20.20
C LEU A 403 8.08 -9.41 21.25
N SER A 404 8.68 -10.59 21.18
CA SER A 404 9.74 -11.02 22.09
C SER A 404 10.98 -10.13 22.02
N GLU A 405 11.32 -9.62 20.83
CA GLU A 405 12.49 -8.78 20.57
C GLU A 405 12.15 -7.59 19.68
N ARG A 406 12.96 -6.51 19.75
CA ARG A 406 12.82 -5.36 18.87
C ARG A 406 13.53 -5.61 17.53
N VAL A 407 12.76 -5.78 16.47
CA VAL A 407 13.25 -5.95 15.08
C VAL A 407 13.06 -4.71 14.22
N HIS A 408 12.29 -3.72 14.72
CA HIS A 408 11.96 -2.48 14.05
C HIS A 408 12.63 -1.27 14.72
N TYR A 409 12.58 -0.10 14.07
CA TYR A 409 13.04 1.16 14.66
C TYR A 409 12.12 1.64 15.79
N TRP A 410 10.88 1.17 15.83
CA TRP A 410 9.89 1.54 16.85
C TRP A 410 9.89 0.54 18.03
N VAL A 411 9.49 1.04 19.21
CA VAL A 411 9.23 0.23 20.40
C VAL A 411 7.76 -0.12 20.56
N CYS A 412 6.88 0.73 20.07
CA CYS A 412 5.46 0.43 19.92
C CYS A 412 4.86 1.20 18.76
N LYS A 413 3.73 0.67 18.25
CA LYS A 413 2.89 1.33 17.26
C LYS A 413 1.42 0.98 17.47
N CYS A 414 0.53 1.84 16.98
CA CYS A 414 -0.89 1.53 16.88
C CYS A 414 -1.34 1.76 15.45
N ASP A 415 -1.88 0.72 14.83
CA ASP A 415 -2.49 0.78 13.52
C ASP A 415 -4.01 0.77 13.68
N LEU A 416 -4.69 1.62 12.93
CA LEU A 416 -6.13 1.63 12.82
C LEU A 416 -6.53 0.98 11.49
N ALA A 417 -7.28 -0.10 11.56
CA ALA A 417 -7.65 -0.90 10.40
C ALA A 417 -9.18 -0.95 10.20
N ALA A 418 -9.61 -0.70 8.98
CA ALA A 418 -10.93 -1.08 8.49
C ALA A 418 -10.89 -2.52 7.96
N LEU A 419 -12.04 -3.10 7.65
CA LEU A 419 -12.13 -4.39 6.98
C LEU A 419 -12.60 -4.22 5.54
N ASP A 420 -12.01 -4.98 4.62
CA ASP A 420 -12.62 -5.19 3.30
C ASP A 420 -13.79 -6.18 3.39
N THR A 421 -14.53 -6.33 2.31
CA THR A 421 -15.66 -7.27 2.25
C THR A 421 -15.27 -8.74 2.40
N SER A 422 -13.97 -9.08 2.20
CA SER A 422 -13.41 -10.39 2.51
C SER A 422 -12.95 -10.53 3.96
N ARG A 423 -13.28 -9.58 4.82
CA ARG A 423 -12.91 -9.52 6.25
C ARG A 423 -11.40 -9.46 6.50
N LYS A 424 -10.63 -8.91 5.56
CA LYS A 424 -9.19 -8.68 5.71
C LYS A 424 -8.92 -7.22 6.04
N PRO A 425 -7.95 -6.93 6.94
CA PRO A 425 -7.66 -5.57 7.35
C PRO A 425 -7.15 -4.69 6.20
N ILE A 426 -7.57 -3.43 6.27
CA ILE A 426 -7.06 -2.30 5.50
C ILE A 426 -6.49 -1.33 6.52
N GLU A 427 -5.18 -1.41 6.77
CA GLU A 427 -4.50 -0.51 7.69
C GLU A 427 -4.43 0.89 7.08
N CYS A 428 -4.97 1.88 7.77
CA CYS A 428 -5.03 3.29 7.35
C CYS A 428 -4.24 4.19 8.30
N PRO A 429 -4.81 4.84 9.34
CA PRO A 429 -4.01 5.64 10.26
C PRO A 429 -3.02 4.79 11.06
N THR A 430 -1.86 5.37 11.36
CA THR A 430 -0.85 4.74 12.23
C THR A 430 -0.13 5.78 13.07
N VAL A 431 0.29 5.38 14.26
CA VAL A 431 1.19 6.16 15.14
C VAL A 431 2.25 5.22 15.69
N GLN A 432 3.54 5.62 15.65
CA GLN A 432 4.68 4.79 16.05
C GLN A 432 5.63 5.62 16.92
N ILE A 433 6.24 4.99 17.93
CA ILE A 433 7.32 5.60 18.74
C ILE A 433 8.65 5.02 18.29
N ASP A 434 9.46 5.84 17.67
CA ASP A 434 10.80 5.52 17.15
C ASP A 434 11.86 5.98 18.14
N VAL A 435 12.71 5.05 18.56
CA VAL A 435 13.81 5.28 19.49
C VAL A 435 15.20 5.07 18.87
N GLU A 436 15.26 4.94 17.56
CA GLU A 436 16.49 4.56 16.83
C GLU A 436 16.91 5.59 15.78
N SER A 437 15.95 6.17 15.04
CA SER A 437 16.28 6.96 13.87
C SER A 437 16.91 8.31 14.19
N ALA A 438 16.63 8.91 15.33
CA ALA A 438 17.25 10.17 15.72
C ALA A 438 18.78 10.01 15.85
N GLU A 439 19.26 8.94 16.46
CA GLU A 439 20.69 8.62 16.57
C GLU A 439 21.29 8.26 15.20
N ARG A 440 20.60 7.41 14.41
CA ARG A 440 21.07 6.99 13.07
C ARG A 440 21.27 8.15 12.10
N PHE A 441 20.37 9.16 12.13
CA PHE A 441 20.44 10.34 11.29
C PHE A 441 21.16 11.52 11.94
N ASP A 442 21.72 11.31 13.15
CA ASP A 442 22.40 12.34 13.96
C ASP A 442 21.52 13.59 14.18
N ILE A 443 20.23 13.38 14.50
CA ILE A 443 19.27 14.43 14.82
C ILE A 443 19.41 14.75 16.30
N LYS A 444 19.88 15.95 16.64
CA LYS A 444 20.15 16.36 18.02
C LYS A 444 19.38 17.60 18.42
N TYR A 445 19.17 17.75 19.71
CA TYR A 445 18.77 18.99 20.31
C TYR A 445 19.67 19.32 21.52
N TYR A 446 19.80 20.59 21.82
CA TYR A 446 20.73 21.10 22.81
C TYR A 446 19.99 21.52 24.08
N THR A 447 20.51 21.08 25.22
CA THR A 447 20.06 21.43 26.58
C THR A 447 21.21 22.10 27.33
N GLU A 448 20.94 22.67 28.51
CA GLU A 448 22.00 23.16 29.41
C GLU A 448 22.97 22.04 29.85
N ALA A 449 22.52 20.79 29.82
CA ALA A 449 23.31 19.61 30.21
C ALA A 449 24.05 18.98 29.01
N GLY A 450 23.94 19.54 27.78
CA GLY A 450 24.58 19.05 26.57
C GLY A 450 23.62 18.54 25.50
N GLU A 451 24.17 17.79 24.55
CA GLU A 451 23.42 17.25 23.41
C GLU A 451 22.55 16.05 23.81
N ARG A 452 21.38 15.92 23.18
CA ARG A 452 20.45 14.80 23.34
C ARG A 452 19.80 14.44 22.01
N TRP A 453 19.39 13.19 21.86
CA TRP A 453 18.57 12.71 20.75
C TRP A 453 17.09 12.75 21.13
N PRO A 454 16.22 13.35 20.29
CA PRO A 454 14.77 13.31 20.52
C PRO A 454 14.22 11.91 20.28
N ILE A 455 13.06 11.64 20.90
CA ILE A 455 12.21 10.51 20.52
C ILE A 455 11.34 10.98 19.34
N ILE A 456 11.21 10.18 18.30
CA ILE A 456 10.47 10.56 17.11
C ILE A 456 9.15 9.76 17.03
N LEU A 457 8.03 10.47 16.82
CA LEU A 457 6.78 9.83 16.43
C LEU A 457 6.67 9.85 14.90
N HIS A 458 6.29 8.72 14.31
CA HIS A 458 5.82 8.61 12.94
C HIS A 458 4.32 8.48 12.96
N THR A 459 3.62 9.34 12.25
CA THR A 459 2.17 9.35 12.23
C THR A 459 1.64 9.59 10.83
N SER A 460 0.77 8.73 10.37
CA SER A 460 -0.09 9.04 9.24
C SER A 460 -1.51 9.23 9.78
N PRO A 461 -2.03 10.47 9.83
CA PRO A 461 -3.30 10.76 10.51
C PRO A 461 -4.52 10.18 9.78
N THR A 462 -4.41 9.90 8.49
CA THR A 462 -5.47 9.28 7.69
C THR A 462 -5.07 7.92 7.11
N GLY A 463 -3.76 7.65 7.02
CA GLY A 463 -3.23 6.59 6.19
C GLY A 463 -3.06 7.00 4.73
N GLY A 464 -2.56 6.09 3.89
CA GLY A 464 -2.39 6.33 2.45
C GLY A 464 -3.71 6.67 1.77
N ILE A 465 -3.71 7.72 0.96
CA ILE A 465 -4.92 8.29 0.34
C ILE A 465 -5.68 7.24 -0.48
N GLU A 466 -4.97 6.40 -1.20
CA GLU A 466 -5.55 5.31 -2.00
C GLU A 466 -6.23 4.26 -1.11
N ARG A 467 -5.60 3.90 0.02
CA ARG A 467 -6.17 2.94 0.99
C ARG A 467 -7.37 3.52 1.72
N VAL A 468 -7.36 4.81 2.02
CA VAL A 468 -8.51 5.51 2.60
C VAL A 468 -9.70 5.43 1.66
N LEU A 469 -9.51 5.73 0.36
CA LEU A 469 -10.58 5.58 -0.62
C LEU A 469 -11.03 4.11 -0.76
N CYS A 470 -10.09 3.15 -0.71
CA CYS A 470 -10.42 1.72 -0.66
C CYS A 470 -11.34 1.40 0.54
N ALA A 471 -10.96 1.83 1.73
CA ALA A 471 -11.74 1.58 2.95
C ALA A 471 -13.15 2.18 2.87
N ILE A 472 -13.29 3.40 2.34
CA ILE A 472 -14.59 4.03 2.11
C ILE A 472 -15.43 3.19 1.13
N LEU A 473 -14.88 2.80 -0.01
CA LEU A 473 -15.62 2.04 -1.03
C LEU A 473 -16.00 0.64 -0.55
N GLU A 474 -15.14 -0.04 0.22
CA GLU A 474 -15.43 -1.35 0.80
C GLU A 474 -16.52 -1.26 1.89
N ALA A 475 -16.44 -0.25 2.76
CA ALA A 475 -17.47 0.00 3.77
C ALA A 475 -18.84 0.28 3.12
N GLN A 476 -18.85 1.16 2.12
CA GLN A 476 -20.08 1.53 1.42
C GLN A 476 -20.66 0.41 0.55
N ALA A 477 -19.84 -0.54 0.10
CA ALA A 477 -20.34 -1.71 -0.62
C ALA A 477 -21.25 -2.63 0.23
N LEU A 478 -21.17 -2.54 1.55
CA LEU A 478 -22.01 -3.29 2.48
C LEU A 478 -23.30 -2.55 2.83
N GLU A 479 -23.40 -1.27 2.50
CA GLU A 479 -24.56 -0.46 2.82
C GLU A 479 -25.72 -0.68 1.83
N ARG A 480 -26.95 -0.65 2.36
CA ARG A 480 -28.16 -0.75 1.53
C ARG A 480 -28.28 0.41 0.54
N VAL A 481 -27.87 1.59 0.94
CA VAL A 481 -27.86 2.82 0.14
C VAL A 481 -26.44 3.41 0.22
N PRO A 482 -25.51 2.89 -0.56
CA PRO A 482 -24.13 3.34 -0.50
C PRO A 482 -24.01 4.82 -0.90
N ALA A 483 -23.18 5.58 -0.18
CA ALA A 483 -22.95 7.01 -0.38
C ALA A 483 -21.51 7.38 0.00
N LEU A 484 -20.93 8.38 -0.65
CA LEU A 484 -19.76 9.06 -0.09
C LEU A 484 -20.21 10.08 0.96
N PRO A 485 -19.39 10.38 1.97
CA PRO A 485 -19.62 11.57 2.79
C PRO A 485 -19.86 12.79 1.90
N VAL A 486 -20.84 13.63 2.25
CA VAL A 486 -21.30 14.72 1.36
C VAL A 486 -20.15 15.63 0.91
N TRP A 487 -19.22 15.90 1.82
CA TRP A 487 -18.04 16.71 1.50
C TRP A 487 -17.08 16.06 0.47
N LEU A 488 -17.08 14.73 0.33
CA LEU A 488 -16.28 13.98 -0.65
C LEU A 488 -17.02 13.75 -1.98
N ALA A 489 -18.34 13.84 -2.01
CA ALA A 489 -19.10 13.57 -3.23
C ALA A 489 -18.67 14.51 -4.37
N PRO A 490 -18.25 14.02 -5.55
CA PRO A 490 -17.85 14.88 -6.67
C PRO A 490 -18.93 15.91 -7.05
N THR A 491 -20.17 15.46 -7.15
CA THR A 491 -21.37 16.30 -7.26
C THR A 491 -22.17 16.16 -5.97
N GLN A 492 -22.39 17.26 -5.27
CA GLN A 492 -23.18 17.29 -4.03
C GLN A 492 -24.67 17.50 -4.29
N VAL A 493 -24.97 18.36 -5.25
CA VAL A 493 -26.35 18.66 -5.68
C VAL A 493 -26.45 18.46 -7.20
N ARG A 494 -27.45 17.70 -7.65
CA ARG A 494 -27.80 17.62 -9.08
C ARG A 494 -29.15 18.28 -9.31
N VAL A 495 -29.17 19.30 -10.16
CA VAL A 495 -30.38 19.97 -10.58
C VAL A 495 -30.90 19.26 -11.83
N VAL A 496 -32.19 18.87 -11.81
CA VAL A 496 -32.86 18.10 -12.87
C VAL A 496 -34.05 18.89 -13.40
N PRO A 497 -33.88 19.68 -14.48
CA PRO A 497 -35.02 20.30 -15.14
C PRO A 497 -35.88 19.24 -15.82
N VAL A 498 -37.22 19.33 -15.61
CA VAL A 498 -38.22 18.40 -16.20
C VAL A 498 -38.24 18.51 -17.73
N SER A 499 -38.02 19.70 -18.25
CA SER A 499 -37.92 20.00 -19.67
C SER A 499 -36.98 21.17 -19.92
N GLU A 500 -36.60 21.39 -21.18
CA GLU A 500 -35.73 22.51 -21.60
C GLU A 500 -36.30 23.89 -21.17
N LYS A 501 -37.61 24.02 -21.05
CA LYS A 501 -38.28 25.26 -20.59
C LYS A 501 -37.79 25.72 -19.21
N HIS A 502 -37.44 24.76 -18.34
CA HIS A 502 -37.00 25.05 -16.96
C HIS A 502 -35.48 25.17 -16.83
N LEU A 503 -34.72 25.07 -17.94
CA LEU A 503 -33.26 25.08 -17.92
C LEU A 503 -32.70 26.41 -17.40
N GLN A 504 -33.36 27.53 -17.74
CA GLN A 504 -32.92 28.85 -17.27
C GLN A 504 -33.00 28.95 -15.74
N TYR A 505 -34.12 28.55 -15.15
CA TYR A 505 -34.27 28.54 -13.68
C TYR A 505 -33.34 27.52 -13.03
N ALA A 506 -33.07 26.37 -13.66
CA ALA A 506 -32.08 25.40 -13.18
C ALA A 506 -30.66 26.02 -13.12
N ARG A 507 -30.28 26.86 -14.08
CA ARG A 507 -29.00 27.57 -14.07
C ARG A 507 -28.93 28.63 -12.96
N GLU A 508 -30.03 29.34 -12.67
CA GLU A 508 -30.10 30.28 -11.57
C GLU A 508 -29.89 29.57 -10.25
N VAL A 509 -30.63 28.47 -10.00
CA VAL A 509 -30.46 27.61 -8.82
C VAL A 509 -29.03 27.09 -8.69
N ALA A 510 -28.46 26.52 -9.77
CA ALA A 510 -27.09 26.03 -9.75
C ALA A 510 -26.07 27.14 -9.45
N SER A 511 -26.31 28.35 -9.96
CA SER A 511 -25.44 29.49 -9.66
C SER A 511 -25.47 29.88 -8.18
N GLU A 512 -26.64 29.90 -7.54
CA GLU A 512 -26.77 30.19 -6.11
C GLU A 512 -26.08 29.11 -5.26
N VAL A 513 -26.32 27.84 -5.57
CA VAL A 513 -25.71 26.69 -4.88
C VAL A 513 -24.18 26.72 -5.04
N ARG A 514 -23.66 26.99 -6.23
CA ARG A 514 -22.21 27.10 -6.48
C ARG A 514 -21.57 28.27 -5.74
N ASN A 515 -22.26 29.42 -5.69
CA ASN A 515 -21.78 30.59 -4.94
C ASN A 515 -21.70 30.30 -3.42
N ALA A 516 -22.50 29.37 -2.92
CA ALA A 516 -22.42 28.86 -1.56
C ALA A 516 -21.27 27.87 -1.33
N LYS A 517 -20.36 27.65 -2.31
CA LYS A 517 -19.28 26.66 -2.30
C LYS A 517 -19.78 25.21 -2.19
N ILE A 518 -20.85 24.89 -2.88
CA ILE A 518 -21.41 23.54 -3.01
C ILE A 518 -21.21 23.10 -4.46
N ARG A 519 -20.71 21.88 -4.67
CA ARG A 519 -20.53 21.30 -6.01
C ARG A 519 -21.86 20.88 -6.59
N VAL A 520 -22.25 21.55 -7.66
CA VAL A 520 -23.56 21.37 -8.31
C VAL A 520 -23.37 21.10 -9.80
N ASP A 521 -24.23 20.25 -10.35
CA ASP A 521 -24.36 20.06 -11.80
C ASP A 521 -25.83 20.05 -12.24
N ILE A 522 -26.03 20.13 -13.55
CA ILE A 522 -27.36 20.17 -14.17
C ILE A 522 -27.49 19.00 -15.17
N ASP A 523 -28.49 18.17 -14.99
CA ASP A 523 -28.81 17.11 -15.94
C ASP A 523 -29.73 17.64 -17.05
N ASP A 524 -29.11 18.23 -18.05
CA ASP A 524 -29.75 18.82 -19.24
C ASP A 524 -29.97 17.84 -20.39
N ARG A 525 -29.64 16.57 -20.20
CA ARG A 525 -29.78 15.55 -21.25
C ARG A 525 -31.26 15.37 -21.65
N ASP A 526 -31.50 15.03 -22.92
CA ASP A 526 -32.84 14.71 -23.41
C ASP A 526 -33.26 13.30 -22.97
N GLU A 527 -33.62 13.19 -21.69
CA GLU A 527 -34.03 11.94 -21.04
C GLU A 527 -35.20 12.21 -20.08
N SER A 528 -36.00 11.17 -19.78
CA SER A 528 -37.06 11.29 -18.77
C SER A 528 -36.51 11.61 -17.38
N VAL A 529 -37.25 12.35 -16.58
CA VAL A 529 -36.90 12.71 -15.18
C VAL A 529 -36.54 11.46 -14.36
N SER A 530 -37.32 10.39 -14.51
CA SER A 530 -37.07 9.13 -13.80
C SER A 530 -35.69 8.54 -14.17
N LYS A 531 -35.27 8.64 -15.42
CA LYS A 531 -33.97 8.15 -15.88
C LYS A 531 -32.82 9.03 -15.40
N LYS A 532 -33.01 10.37 -15.39
CA LYS A 532 -32.08 11.34 -14.81
C LYS A 532 -31.85 11.10 -13.31
N VAL A 533 -32.94 10.94 -12.54
CA VAL A 533 -32.88 10.63 -11.09
C VAL A 533 -32.22 9.28 -10.84
N ALA A 534 -32.53 8.26 -11.63
CA ALA A 534 -31.87 6.95 -11.53
C ALA A 534 -30.37 7.03 -11.83
N SER A 535 -29.96 7.86 -12.83
CA SER A 535 -28.56 8.13 -13.14
C SER A 535 -27.84 8.81 -11.97
N ALA A 536 -28.45 9.83 -11.36
CA ALA A 536 -27.93 10.48 -10.16
C ALA A 536 -27.76 9.47 -9.00
N GLY A 537 -28.74 8.56 -8.85
CA GLY A 537 -28.67 7.47 -7.88
C GLY A 537 -27.47 6.53 -8.12
N LYS A 538 -27.18 6.17 -9.37
CA LYS A 538 -26.00 5.36 -9.73
C LYS A 538 -24.68 6.08 -9.45
N GLU A 539 -24.64 7.41 -9.58
CA GLU A 539 -23.46 8.24 -9.29
C GLU A 539 -23.30 8.59 -7.81
N TRP A 540 -24.21 8.14 -6.96
CA TRP A 540 -24.24 8.43 -5.52
C TRP A 540 -24.36 9.92 -5.19
N VAL A 541 -25.07 10.69 -6.01
CA VAL A 541 -25.31 12.11 -5.75
C VAL A 541 -26.16 12.28 -4.49
N PRO A 542 -25.69 13.02 -3.46
CA PRO A 542 -26.40 13.17 -2.18
C PRO A 542 -27.77 13.84 -2.30
N TYR A 543 -27.87 14.90 -3.09
CA TYR A 543 -29.08 15.71 -3.23
C TYR A 543 -29.50 15.85 -4.69
N VAL A 544 -30.71 15.45 -5.02
CA VAL A 544 -31.26 15.57 -6.38
C VAL A 544 -32.45 16.51 -6.34
N ALA A 545 -32.31 17.71 -6.93
CA ALA A 545 -33.34 18.75 -6.98
C ALA A 545 -34.02 18.75 -8.34
N VAL A 546 -35.27 18.31 -8.38
CA VAL A 546 -36.09 18.31 -9.58
C VAL A 546 -36.82 19.64 -9.69
N ILE A 547 -36.83 20.22 -10.90
CA ILE A 547 -37.45 21.52 -11.19
C ILE A 547 -38.45 21.34 -12.34
N GLY A 548 -39.71 21.57 -12.06
CA GLY A 548 -40.80 21.67 -13.03
C GLY A 548 -41.50 23.02 -12.92
N GLU A 549 -42.64 23.13 -13.60
CA GLU A 549 -43.44 24.37 -13.63
C GLU A 549 -43.89 24.86 -12.24
N LYS A 550 -44.27 23.92 -11.35
CA LYS A 550 -44.70 24.24 -9.98
C LYS A 550 -43.56 24.79 -9.13
N GLU A 551 -42.39 24.16 -9.24
CA GLU A 551 -41.20 24.52 -8.51
C GLU A 551 -40.71 25.91 -8.95
N GLU A 552 -40.67 26.17 -10.27
CA GLU A 552 -40.30 27.47 -10.83
C GLU A 552 -41.23 28.62 -10.39
N GLN A 553 -42.53 28.36 -10.47
CA GLN A 553 -43.54 29.36 -10.05
C GLN A 553 -43.47 29.68 -8.55
N ARG A 554 -43.21 28.67 -7.71
CA ARG A 554 -43.12 28.80 -6.25
C ARG A 554 -41.76 29.16 -5.72
N LYS A 555 -40.75 29.25 -6.60
CA LYS A 555 -39.35 29.41 -6.23
C LYS A 555 -38.88 28.34 -5.21
N SER A 556 -39.30 27.08 -5.42
CA SER A 556 -39.02 25.94 -4.59
C SER A 556 -38.35 24.83 -5.42
N LEU A 557 -37.88 23.79 -4.76
CA LEU A 557 -37.23 22.62 -5.34
C LEU A 557 -37.91 21.36 -4.80
N ALA A 558 -38.10 20.35 -5.64
CA ALA A 558 -38.47 19.01 -5.17
C ALA A 558 -37.16 18.18 -4.98
N VAL A 559 -36.68 18.16 -3.74
CA VAL A 559 -35.38 17.56 -3.40
C VAL A 559 -35.56 16.15 -2.89
N THR A 560 -34.79 15.23 -3.43
CA THR A 560 -34.62 13.87 -2.90
C THR A 560 -33.27 13.78 -2.20
N VAL A 561 -33.30 13.44 -0.90
CA VAL A 561 -32.11 13.17 -0.10
C VAL A 561 -31.76 11.69 -0.24
N ARG A 562 -30.56 11.38 -0.72
CA ARG A 562 -30.17 10.01 -1.07
C ARG A 562 -30.26 9.03 0.10
N VAL A 563 -29.62 9.34 1.22
CA VAL A 563 -29.47 8.40 2.34
C VAL A 563 -30.81 8.07 3.00
N SER A 564 -31.63 9.06 3.24
CA SER A 564 -32.96 8.88 3.84
C SER A 564 -34.02 8.42 2.84
N GLY A 565 -33.84 8.68 1.55
CA GLY A 565 -34.86 8.51 0.51
C GLY A 565 -35.99 9.50 0.62
N GLN A 566 -35.93 10.47 1.53
CA GLN A 566 -36.97 11.48 1.74
C GLN A 566 -37.08 12.40 0.55
N LYS A 567 -38.31 12.79 0.22
CA LYS A 567 -38.62 13.80 -0.79
C LYS A 567 -39.27 14.99 -0.11
N GLU A 568 -38.62 16.12 -0.23
CA GLU A 568 -39.02 17.35 0.44
C GLU A 568 -39.15 18.49 -0.56
N SER A 569 -40.10 19.42 -0.28
CA SER A 569 -40.14 20.68 -1.00
C SER A 569 -39.45 21.72 -0.16
N MET A 570 -38.39 22.31 -0.68
CA MET A 570 -37.57 23.31 0.01
C MET A 570 -37.15 24.44 -0.93
N SER A 571 -36.84 25.58 -0.37
CA SER A 571 -36.23 26.68 -1.09
C SER A 571 -34.74 26.39 -1.38
N VAL A 572 -34.10 27.16 -2.26
CA VAL A 572 -32.67 27.07 -2.55
C VAL A 572 -31.83 27.31 -1.29
N ASN A 573 -32.26 28.28 -0.44
CA ASN A 573 -31.55 28.60 0.80
C ASN A 573 -31.63 27.44 1.81
N GLU A 574 -32.76 26.80 1.97
CA GLU A 574 -32.92 25.62 2.85
C GLU A 574 -32.04 24.46 2.36
N LEU A 575 -31.97 24.21 1.05
CA LEU A 575 -31.07 23.21 0.49
C LEU A 575 -29.61 23.56 0.78
N ILE A 576 -29.22 24.81 0.57
CA ILE A 576 -27.86 25.29 0.86
C ILE A 576 -27.50 25.08 2.34
N ASP A 577 -28.42 25.41 3.25
CA ASP A 577 -28.18 25.27 4.68
C ASP A 577 -28.07 23.81 5.10
N HIS A 578 -28.89 22.91 4.54
CA HIS A 578 -28.79 21.46 4.76
C HIS A 578 -27.41 20.94 4.34
N VAL A 579 -26.96 21.25 3.12
CA VAL A 579 -25.67 20.78 2.63
C VAL A 579 -24.52 21.37 3.44
N ARG A 580 -24.59 22.66 3.80
CA ARG A 580 -23.56 23.32 4.60
C ARG A 580 -23.34 22.69 5.96
N GLN A 581 -24.41 22.25 6.63
CA GLN A 581 -24.30 21.57 7.92
C GLN A 581 -23.46 20.26 7.82
N GLU A 582 -23.56 19.56 6.71
CA GLU A 582 -22.81 18.30 6.49
C GLU A 582 -21.38 18.50 6.00
N ILE A 583 -21.07 19.68 5.47
CA ILE A 583 -19.72 19.99 4.95
C ILE A 583 -18.96 21.02 5.80
N GLU A 584 -19.52 21.41 6.94
CA GLU A 584 -18.89 22.38 7.83
C GLU A 584 -17.50 21.90 8.27
N GLN A 585 -16.54 22.80 8.20
CA GLN A 585 -15.10 22.54 8.52
C GLN A 585 -14.38 21.54 7.60
N MET A 586 -15.06 21.02 6.57
CA MET A 586 -14.44 20.13 5.60
C MET A 586 -13.81 20.91 4.44
N PRO A 587 -12.78 20.35 3.78
CA PRO A 587 -12.13 21.02 2.65
C PRO A 587 -13.11 21.19 1.48
N TYR A 588 -12.93 22.26 0.75
CA TYR A 588 -13.70 22.56 -0.45
C TYR A 588 -12.79 22.66 -1.68
N ARG A 589 -13.19 22.02 -2.76
CA ARG A 589 -12.70 22.26 -4.12
C ARG A 589 -13.89 22.41 -5.07
N PRO A 590 -13.80 23.25 -6.11
CA PRO A 590 -14.88 23.39 -7.09
C PRO A 590 -15.05 22.10 -7.90
N LEU A 591 -16.20 21.96 -8.55
CA LEU A 591 -16.44 20.87 -9.50
C LEU A 591 -15.43 20.96 -10.66
N THR A 592 -14.75 19.84 -10.98
CA THR A 592 -13.71 19.76 -12.02
C THR A 592 -14.24 19.25 -13.36
N LEU A 593 -15.53 19.04 -13.47
CA LEU A 593 -16.24 18.59 -14.67
C LEU A 593 -17.14 19.71 -15.22
N PRO A 594 -17.52 19.67 -16.52
CA PRO A 594 -18.56 20.54 -17.03
C PRO A 594 -19.83 20.48 -16.17
N GLU A 595 -20.43 21.64 -15.88
CA GLU A 595 -21.66 21.72 -15.08
C GLU A 595 -22.83 21.03 -15.78
N MET A 596 -22.93 21.18 -17.11
CA MET A 596 -23.96 20.52 -17.93
C MET A 596 -23.56 19.09 -18.24
N LEU A 597 -24.39 18.12 -17.90
CA LEU A 597 -24.09 16.70 -18.12
C LEU A 597 -23.98 16.34 -19.61
N SER A 598 -24.71 17.02 -20.49
CA SER A 598 -24.60 16.83 -21.95
C SER A 598 -23.20 17.12 -22.52
N GLN A 599 -22.42 17.94 -21.81
CA GLN A 599 -21.07 18.37 -22.22
C GLN A 599 -19.96 17.47 -21.66
N ARG A 600 -20.29 16.50 -20.82
CA ARG A 600 -19.29 15.64 -20.19
C ARG A 600 -18.80 14.54 -21.12
N PRO A 601 -17.48 14.38 -21.31
CA PRO A 601 -16.93 13.23 -22.00
C PRO A 601 -17.23 11.95 -21.21
N LYS A 602 -17.38 10.84 -21.91
CA LYS A 602 -17.42 9.51 -21.27
C LYS A 602 -15.99 8.99 -21.18
N PHE A 603 -15.60 8.55 -20.00
CA PHE A 603 -14.37 7.81 -19.77
C PHE A 603 -14.69 6.31 -19.92
N VAL A 604 -14.02 5.62 -20.87
CA VAL A 604 -14.29 4.23 -21.26
C VAL A 604 -13.07 3.38 -20.88
#